data_68925a3000f51238f5f1e1d38e89989c
#
_entry.id   68925a3000f51238f5f1e1d38e89989c
#
_cell.length_a   1.000
_cell.length_b   1.000
_cell.length_c   1.000
_cell.angle_alpha   90.00
_cell.angle_beta   90.00
_cell.angle_gamma   90.00
#
_symmetry.space_group_name_H-M   'P 1'
#
loop_
_entity.id
_entity.type
_entity.pdbx_description
1 polymer ?
#
loop_
_entity_poly.entity_id
_entity_poly.type
_entity_poly.pdbx_seq_one_letter_code
_entity_poly.pdbx_strand_id
1 'polypeptide(L)'
;MASVASRAQPAPEGLEALRARKTGRGRDIMVSCWGVTKHIQSKSMTTHQTNPELLNTVLQLLTEQGTSGFAEGIRLLVNEAMCHERSQALQAQPYQRTETRQGHANGFKPKSLDTRVGPIPFRVPQVRGDIDFYPSALEKGLRSEQALKLALAEMYVQGVSTRKVSAIVEQLCGCSVSSTQVSQGAATLDLELQAWRSRPLGAFPYLVLDARYEKVRQGGQLLDGAVLIALGIDPKGKRSILGVSVALSEAEVHWRTFLQGLQQRGLCGVQFVVSDAHTGLAAARTAVFPSVPWQRCQFHLQQNAQAFVPRLDQRAMVAEAIRSVFSSPDRPAAERRLKEVVALYAQSAPKLSAWMETNLPQGLAVFALPLAHQRRMRTSNALERVNQELKRRTRVASLFPNEASLLRLTSALLNEIDDEWQTAKVYLNMDNHPQPSV
;
A
#
# COMPACT_ATOMS: atom_id res chain seq x y z
N MET A 1 62.98 -27.45 -29.31
CA MET A 1 62.83 -28.87 -29.06
C MET A 1 62.46 -29.06 -27.62
N ALA A 2 61.21 -29.23 -27.33
CA ALA A 2 60.71 -29.86 -26.11
C ALA A 2 59.18 -29.92 -26.21
N SER A 3 58.68 -31.12 -26.22
CA SER A 3 57.32 -31.60 -26.33
C SER A 3 56.46 -31.13 -25.14
N VAL A 4 55.27 -30.61 -25.40
CA VAL A 4 54.25 -30.32 -24.38
C VAL A 4 53.21 -31.43 -24.46
N ALA A 5 53.16 -32.27 -23.45
CA ALA A 5 52.15 -33.29 -23.26
C ALA A 5 50.89 -32.66 -22.68
N SER A 6 49.77 -32.87 -23.36
CA SER A 6 48.43 -32.59 -22.93
C SER A 6 48.02 -33.51 -21.78
N ARG A 7 47.60 -32.93 -20.63
CA ARG A 7 46.90 -33.64 -19.55
C ARG A 7 45.42 -33.26 -19.59
N ALA A 8 44.57 -34.21 -19.91
CA ALA A 8 43.14 -34.16 -19.73
C ALA A 8 42.80 -34.17 -18.24
N GLN A 9 41.92 -33.25 -17.81
CA GLN A 9 41.30 -33.25 -16.50
C GLN A 9 39.97 -34.04 -16.55
N PRO A 10 39.60 -34.80 -15.52
CA PRO A 10 38.34 -35.53 -15.47
C PRO A 10 37.18 -34.59 -15.10
N ALA A 11 35.98 -34.94 -15.59
CA ALA A 11 34.71 -34.28 -15.32
C ALA A 11 34.30 -34.46 -13.84
N PRO A 12 33.56 -33.50 -13.26
CA PRO A 12 33.06 -33.63 -11.89
C PRO A 12 31.88 -34.58 -11.80
N GLU A 13 32.03 -35.66 -11.03
CA GLU A 13 30.94 -36.45 -10.48
C GLU A 13 30.09 -35.60 -9.55
N GLY A 14 28.81 -35.46 -9.79
CA GLY A 14 27.93 -34.64 -8.96
C GLY A 14 26.43 -34.67 -9.31
N LEU A 15 25.98 -35.72 -10.02
CA LEU A 15 24.57 -35.78 -10.48
C LEU A 15 23.74 -36.93 -9.83
N GLU A 16 24.21 -37.58 -8.80
CA GLU A 16 23.46 -38.66 -8.12
C GLU A 16 22.97 -38.36 -6.68
N ALA A 17 23.23 -37.19 -6.12
CA ALA A 17 22.85 -36.87 -4.75
C ALA A 17 21.48 -36.10 -4.59
N LEU A 18 20.67 -36.04 -5.62
CA LEU A 18 19.37 -35.28 -5.60
C LEU A 18 18.12 -36.18 -5.68
N ARG A 19 18.27 -37.50 -5.42
CA ARG A 19 17.12 -38.45 -5.47
C ARG A 19 16.67 -39.04 -4.12
N ALA A 20 17.11 -38.52 -2.99
CA ALA A 20 16.69 -39.06 -1.69
C ALA A 20 16.48 -37.98 -0.64
N ARG A 21 15.43 -37.15 -0.79
CA ARG A 21 14.74 -36.47 0.33
C ARG A 21 13.38 -35.92 -0.13
N LYS A 22 12.48 -36.83 -0.46
CA LYS A 22 11.03 -36.54 -0.45
C LYS A 22 10.48 -37.12 0.83
N THR A 23 10.47 -36.34 1.91
CA THR A 23 9.52 -36.49 3.01
C THR A 23 9.37 -35.14 3.72
N GLY A 24 8.16 -34.56 3.65
CA GLY A 24 7.55 -33.83 4.73
C GLY A 24 7.92 -32.35 4.87
N ARG A 25 7.06 -31.56 4.39
CA ARG A 25 6.49 -30.25 4.80
C ARG A 25 6.49 -29.30 3.61
N GLY A 26 5.38 -29.34 2.88
CA GLY A 26 4.97 -28.24 2.03
C GLY A 26 4.90 -26.97 2.88
N ARG A 27 5.78 -26.04 2.64
CA ARG A 27 5.54 -24.64 3.03
C ARG A 27 4.60 -24.10 1.97
N ASP A 28 3.33 -24.02 2.32
CA ASP A 28 2.39 -23.16 1.62
C ASP A 28 2.95 -21.75 1.69
N ILE A 29 3.52 -21.30 0.59
CA ILE A 29 3.74 -19.89 0.36
C ILE A 29 2.33 -19.35 0.11
N MET A 30 1.66 -18.90 1.16
CA MET A 30 0.49 -18.04 1.02
C MET A 30 0.98 -16.73 0.41
N VAL A 31 0.93 -16.65 -0.90
CA VAL A 31 0.77 -15.38 -1.59
C VAL A 31 -0.64 -14.95 -1.22
N SER A 32 -0.77 -14.01 -0.29
CA SER A 32 -2.05 -13.36 0.00
C SER A 32 -2.37 -12.44 -1.18
N CYS A 33 -2.82 -13.04 -2.29
CA CYS A 33 -3.59 -12.32 -3.27
C CYS A 33 -4.91 -11.95 -2.58
N TRP A 34 -5.08 -10.67 -2.36
CA TRP A 34 -6.30 -9.92 -2.04
C TRP A 34 -7.57 -10.79 -2.06
N GLY A 35 -8.06 -11.10 -0.84
CA GLY A 35 -9.10 -12.10 -0.62
C GLY A 35 -10.46 -11.73 -1.19
N VAL A 36 -10.69 -12.09 -2.43
CA VAL A 36 -12.03 -12.22 -2.99
C VAL A 36 -12.34 -13.70 -3.09
N THR A 37 -12.63 -14.34 -1.96
CA THR A 37 -13.30 -15.63 -1.94
C THR A 37 -14.80 -15.42 -2.19
N LYS A 38 -15.20 -15.28 -3.45
CA LYS A 38 -16.58 -15.61 -3.82
C LYS A 38 -16.71 -17.13 -3.68
N HIS A 39 -17.48 -17.59 -2.71
CA HIS A 39 -17.99 -18.96 -2.67
C HIS A 39 -18.73 -19.22 -3.98
N ILE A 40 -18.06 -19.88 -4.92
CA ILE A 40 -18.72 -20.50 -6.06
C ILE A 40 -19.41 -21.74 -5.48
N GLN A 41 -20.70 -21.62 -5.14
CA GLN A 41 -21.52 -22.79 -4.95
C GLN A 41 -21.49 -23.59 -6.25
N SER A 42 -20.91 -24.78 -6.23
CA SER A 42 -20.99 -25.74 -7.30
C SER A 42 -22.45 -26.16 -7.47
N LYS A 43 -23.21 -25.44 -8.32
CA LYS A 43 -24.43 -25.99 -8.87
C LYS A 43 -24.03 -27.21 -9.71
N SER A 44 -24.65 -28.35 -9.41
CA SER A 44 -24.47 -29.59 -10.17
C SER A 44 -24.59 -29.29 -11.67
N MET A 45 -23.49 -29.54 -12.39
CA MET A 45 -23.52 -29.44 -13.86
C MET A 45 -24.40 -30.58 -14.40
N THR A 46 -25.63 -30.24 -14.72
CA THR A 46 -26.43 -31.07 -15.64
C THR A 46 -25.63 -31.20 -16.94
N THR A 47 -25.45 -32.42 -17.42
CA THR A 47 -24.80 -32.78 -18.67
C THR A 47 -25.49 -32.06 -19.84
N HIS A 48 -24.94 -30.91 -20.23
CA HIS A 48 -25.40 -30.17 -21.39
C HIS A 48 -24.71 -30.72 -22.64
N GLN A 49 -25.47 -30.99 -23.68
CA GLN A 49 -24.92 -31.34 -25.00
C GLN A 49 -24.09 -30.15 -25.48
N THR A 50 -22.78 -30.27 -25.32
CA THR A 50 -21.79 -29.33 -25.89
C THR A 50 -21.96 -29.43 -27.42
N ASN A 51 -22.07 -28.31 -28.11
CA ASN A 51 -22.08 -28.28 -29.56
C ASN A 51 -20.72 -28.83 -30.07
N PRO A 52 -20.66 -30.09 -30.60
CA PRO A 52 -19.38 -30.70 -30.94
C PRO A 52 -18.66 -29.97 -32.08
N GLU A 53 -19.39 -29.28 -32.93
CA GLU A 53 -18.83 -28.48 -34.03
C GLU A 53 -18.07 -27.26 -33.48
N LEU A 54 -18.63 -26.59 -32.46
CA LEU A 54 -17.96 -25.45 -31.81
C LEU A 54 -16.65 -25.87 -31.13
N LEU A 55 -16.70 -26.99 -30.40
CA LEU A 55 -15.49 -27.50 -29.72
C LEU A 55 -14.41 -27.86 -30.75
N ASN A 56 -14.76 -28.55 -31.83
CA ASN A 56 -13.84 -28.87 -32.91
C ASN A 56 -13.26 -27.62 -33.58
N THR A 57 -14.08 -26.59 -33.80
CA THR A 57 -13.63 -25.31 -34.35
C THR A 57 -12.61 -24.63 -33.42
N VAL A 58 -12.87 -24.60 -32.10
CA VAL A 58 -11.93 -24.02 -31.13
C VAL A 58 -10.64 -24.83 -31.06
N LEU A 59 -10.71 -26.17 -31.06
CA LEU A 59 -9.53 -27.03 -31.05
C LEU A 59 -8.69 -26.85 -32.32
N GLN A 60 -9.32 -26.78 -33.48
CA GLN A 60 -8.64 -26.52 -34.76
C GLN A 60 -7.94 -25.15 -34.72
N LEU A 61 -8.64 -24.11 -34.28
CA LEU A 61 -8.09 -22.76 -34.14
C LEU A 61 -6.82 -22.73 -33.23
N LEU A 62 -6.88 -23.42 -32.09
CA LEU A 62 -5.76 -23.51 -31.18
C LEU A 62 -4.60 -24.35 -31.74
N THR A 63 -4.90 -25.37 -32.55
CA THR A 63 -3.88 -26.17 -33.22
C THR A 63 -3.16 -25.38 -34.31
N GLU A 64 -3.89 -24.57 -35.07
CA GLU A 64 -3.36 -23.79 -36.19
C GLU A 64 -2.63 -22.50 -35.73
N GLN A 65 -3.18 -21.80 -34.73
CA GLN A 65 -2.70 -20.47 -34.30
C GLN A 65 -2.01 -20.47 -32.90
N GLY A 66 -2.04 -21.60 -32.19
CA GLY A 66 -1.50 -21.68 -30.84
C GLY A 66 -2.16 -20.66 -29.92
N THR A 67 -1.34 -19.99 -29.11
CA THR A 67 -1.81 -18.97 -28.13
C THR A 67 -2.40 -17.72 -28.78
N SER A 68 -2.08 -17.43 -30.04
CA SER A 68 -2.66 -16.30 -30.77
C SER A 68 -4.15 -16.49 -31.05
N GLY A 69 -4.64 -17.74 -31.07
CA GLY A 69 -6.04 -18.08 -31.21
C GLY A 69 -6.88 -17.97 -29.96
N PHE A 70 -6.29 -17.66 -28.77
CA PHE A 70 -7.01 -17.62 -27.49
C PHE A 70 -8.17 -16.61 -27.48
N ALA A 71 -7.95 -15.41 -27.98
CA ALA A 71 -8.98 -14.36 -28.00
C ALA A 71 -10.20 -14.81 -28.81
N GLU A 72 -9.96 -15.40 -29.98
CA GLU A 72 -11.03 -15.91 -30.87
C GLU A 72 -11.71 -17.15 -30.27
N GLY A 73 -10.95 -18.08 -29.70
CA GLY A 73 -11.51 -19.24 -28.98
C GLY A 73 -12.42 -18.83 -27.82
N ILE A 74 -11.98 -17.87 -27.00
CA ILE A 74 -12.79 -17.32 -25.92
C ILE A 74 -14.03 -16.62 -26.46
N ARG A 75 -13.89 -15.85 -27.53
CA ARG A 75 -15.05 -15.19 -28.20
C ARG A 75 -16.12 -16.18 -28.62
N LEU A 76 -15.73 -17.27 -29.24
CA LEU A 76 -16.66 -18.31 -29.70
C LEU A 76 -17.36 -18.99 -28.52
N LEU A 77 -16.61 -19.44 -27.53
CA LEU A 77 -17.14 -20.11 -26.34
C LEU A 77 -18.09 -19.24 -25.52
N VAL A 78 -17.69 -17.98 -25.27
CA VAL A 78 -18.51 -17.05 -24.45
C VAL A 78 -19.78 -16.64 -25.22
N ASN A 79 -19.70 -16.42 -26.54
CA ASN A 79 -20.89 -16.13 -27.36
C ASN A 79 -21.89 -17.30 -27.33
N GLU A 80 -21.42 -18.54 -27.39
CA GLU A 80 -22.28 -19.73 -27.29
C GLU A 80 -22.87 -19.87 -25.88
N ALA A 81 -22.07 -19.69 -24.85
CA ALA A 81 -22.55 -19.71 -23.47
C ALA A 81 -23.66 -18.68 -23.22
N MET A 82 -23.50 -17.46 -23.74
CA MET A 82 -24.54 -16.43 -23.65
C MET A 82 -25.81 -16.79 -24.40
N CYS A 83 -25.70 -17.44 -25.57
CA CYS A 83 -26.85 -17.93 -26.32
C CYS A 83 -27.58 -19.06 -25.58
N HIS A 84 -26.82 -19.93 -24.93
CA HIS A 84 -27.37 -20.99 -24.08
C HIS A 84 -28.12 -20.42 -22.88
N GLU A 85 -27.54 -19.48 -22.13
CA GLU A 85 -28.19 -18.76 -21.03
C GLU A 85 -29.49 -18.09 -21.50
N ARG A 86 -29.46 -17.44 -22.66
CA ARG A 86 -30.70 -16.87 -23.26
C ARG A 86 -31.78 -17.93 -23.50
N SER A 87 -31.40 -19.10 -24.05
CA SER A 87 -32.35 -20.18 -24.33
C SER A 87 -32.97 -20.73 -23.02
N GLN A 88 -32.16 -20.86 -21.98
CA GLN A 88 -32.62 -21.22 -20.63
C GLN A 88 -33.59 -20.17 -20.06
N ALA A 89 -33.23 -18.89 -20.14
CA ALA A 89 -34.09 -17.80 -19.66
C ALA A 89 -35.44 -17.75 -20.42
N LEU A 90 -35.43 -18.03 -21.72
CA LEU A 90 -36.64 -18.09 -22.56
C LEU A 90 -37.44 -19.39 -22.37
N GLN A 91 -36.91 -20.42 -21.70
CA GLN A 91 -37.45 -21.76 -21.59
C GLN A 91 -37.81 -22.38 -22.96
N ALA A 92 -37.04 -22.02 -23.99
CA ALA A 92 -37.25 -22.51 -25.36
C ALA A 92 -35.97 -22.44 -26.18
N GLN A 93 -35.72 -23.46 -26.99
CA GLN A 93 -34.64 -23.46 -27.99
C GLN A 93 -34.95 -22.51 -29.15
N PRO A 94 -33.94 -22.13 -29.96
CA PRO A 94 -34.14 -21.35 -31.16
C PRO A 94 -35.21 -22.00 -32.04
N TYR A 95 -36.18 -21.19 -32.49
CA TYR A 95 -37.32 -21.60 -33.35
C TYR A 95 -38.31 -22.60 -32.72
N GLN A 96 -38.12 -23.05 -31.48
CA GLN A 96 -39.04 -23.94 -30.77
C GLN A 96 -40.29 -23.18 -30.32
N ARG A 97 -41.48 -23.73 -30.56
CA ARG A 97 -42.78 -23.24 -30.05
C ARG A 97 -43.18 -24.10 -28.87
N THR A 98 -43.23 -23.50 -27.66
CA THR A 98 -43.67 -24.17 -26.40
C THR A 98 -44.59 -23.24 -25.63
N GLU A 99 -45.51 -23.81 -24.87
CA GLU A 99 -46.41 -23.03 -23.99
C GLU A 99 -45.67 -22.38 -22.82
N THR A 100 -44.50 -22.91 -22.47
CA THR A 100 -43.66 -22.40 -21.35
C THR A 100 -42.76 -21.26 -21.77
N ARG A 101 -42.77 -20.87 -23.02
CA ARG A 101 -41.89 -19.83 -23.56
C ARG A 101 -42.21 -18.46 -22.94
N GLN A 102 -41.22 -17.84 -22.29
CA GLN A 102 -41.36 -16.58 -21.55
C GLN A 102 -41.03 -15.32 -22.34
N GLY A 103 -40.61 -15.45 -23.60
CA GLY A 103 -40.26 -14.31 -24.44
C GLY A 103 -39.63 -14.71 -25.78
N HIS A 104 -39.09 -13.73 -26.49
CA HIS A 104 -38.53 -13.96 -27.83
C HIS A 104 -37.10 -13.45 -27.93
N ALA A 105 -36.25 -14.13 -28.68
CA ALA A 105 -34.94 -13.64 -29.04
C ALA A 105 -35.03 -12.36 -29.89
N ASN A 106 -34.27 -11.31 -29.51
CA ASN A 106 -34.32 -10.01 -30.17
C ASN A 106 -32.96 -9.57 -30.71
N GLY A 107 -32.30 -10.48 -31.44
CA GLY A 107 -31.01 -10.23 -32.05
C GLY A 107 -29.85 -10.13 -31.03
N PHE A 108 -28.84 -9.34 -31.40
CA PHE A 108 -27.58 -9.18 -30.62
C PHE A 108 -27.17 -7.72 -30.58
N LYS A 109 -26.58 -7.33 -29.46
CA LYS A 109 -25.94 -6.04 -29.30
C LYS A 109 -24.41 -6.23 -29.27
N PRO A 110 -23.62 -5.51 -30.09
CA PRO A 110 -22.17 -5.61 -30.03
C PRO A 110 -21.63 -5.02 -28.73
N LYS A 111 -20.65 -5.68 -28.11
CA LYS A 111 -19.92 -5.20 -26.93
C LYS A 111 -18.47 -5.66 -27.05
N SER A 112 -17.52 -4.72 -26.99
CA SER A 112 -16.10 -5.05 -26.88
C SER A 112 -15.70 -5.05 -25.40
N LEU A 113 -14.88 -6.03 -25.01
CA LEU A 113 -14.32 -6.18 -23.68
C LEU A 113 -12.79 -6.26 -23.81
N ASP A 114 -12.07 -5.34 -23.15
CA ASP A 114 -10.63 -5.39 -23.04
C ASP A 114 -10.24 -6.47 -22.03
N THR A 115 -9.47 -7.45 -22.49
CA THR A 115 -9.03 -8.60 -21.68
C THR A 115 -7.52 -8.73 -21.70
N ARG A 116 -6.96 -9.57 -20.81
CA ARG A 116 -5.53 -9.90 -20.77
C ARG A 116 -5.01 -10.61 -22.04
N VAL A 117 -5.90 -11.10 -22.90
CA VAL A 117 -5.56 -11.71 -24.19
C VAL A 117 -5.94 -10.81 -25.38
N GLY A 118 -6.22 -9.54 -25.13
CA GLY A 118 -6.60 -8.54 -26.12
C GLY A 118 -8.07 -8.13 -26.07
N PRO A 119 -8.48 -7.18 -26.90
CA PRO A 119 -9.86 -6.75 -27.00
C PRO A 119 -10.70 -7.82 -27.71
N ILE A 120 -11.76 -8.30 -27.06
CA ILE A 120 -12.65 -9.32 -27.59
C ILE A 120 -14.01 -8.70 -27.94
N PRO A 121 -14.45 -8.73 -29.20
CA PRO A 121 -15.77 -8.28 -29.60
C PRO A 121 -16.81 -9.37 -29.37
N PHE A 122 -17.70 -9.20 -28.42
CA PHE A 122 -18.81 -10.12 -28.13
C PHE A 122 -20.09 -9.67 -28.80
N ARG A 123 -20.99 -10.65 -29.05
CA ARG A 123 -22.35 -10.46 -29.53
C ARG A 123 -23.33 -10.79 -28.40
N VAL A 124 -23.70 -9.78 -27.60
CA VAL A 124 -24.57 -9.95 -26.44
C VAL A 124 -26.00 -10.22 -26.89
N PRO A 125 -26.57 -11.40 -26.62
CA PRO A 125 -27.91 -11.74 -27.04
C PRO A 125 -28.93 -10.88 -26.28
N GLN A 126 -29.96 -10.43 -27.02
CA GLN A 126 -31.05 -9.64 -26.50
C GLN A 126 -32.35 -10.46 -26.47
N VAL A 127 -33.23 -10.09 -25.56
CA VAL A 127 -34.55 -10.70 -25.37
C VAL A 127 -35.63 -9.63 -25.45
N ARG A 128 -36.80 -10.01 -25.99
CA ARG A 128 -38.02 -9.20 -26.01
C ARG A 128 -39.11 -9.93 -25.23
N GLY A 129 -39.80 -9.27 -24.31
CA GLY A 129 -40.82 -9.79 -23.40
C GLY A 129 -40.63 -9.24 -21.98
N ASP A 130 -41.43 -9.69 -21.03
CA ASP A 130 -41.37 -9.26 -19.62
C ASP A 130 -40.26 -9.99 -18.82
N ILE A 131 -39.11 -10.24 -19.46
CA ILE A 131 -37.97 -10.88 -18.83
C ILE A 131 -36.80 -9.88 -18.73
N ASP A 132 -36.28 -9.63 -17.56
CA ASP A 132 -34.99 -8.97 -17.38
C ASP A 132 -33.86 -10.02 -17.59
N PHE A 133 -33.23 -9.98 -18.75
CA PHE A 133 -32.14 -10.87 -19.11
C PHE A 133 -30.86 -10.09 -19.44
N TYR A 134 -29.81 -10.45 -18.77
CA TYR A 134 -28.45 -10.08 -19.12
C TYR A 134 -27.54 -11.28 -18.86
N PRO A 135 -26.63 -11.68 -19.81
CA PRO A 135 -25.78 -12.85 -19.65
C PRO A 135 -24.88 -12.76 -18.43
N SER A 136 -24.79 -13.83 -17.65
CA SER A 136 -23.95 -13.91 -16.45
C SER A 136 -22.44 -13.89 -16.76
N ALA A 137 -22.08 -14.35 -17.96
CA ALA A 137 -20.70 -14.35 -18.44
C ALA A 137 -20.10 -12.93 -18.60
N LEU A 138 -20.95 -11.89 -18.63
CA LEU A 138 -20.52 -10.51 -18.81
C LEU A 138 -21.09 -9.63 -17.68
N GLU A 139 -20.27 -8.80 -17.08
CA GLU A 139 -20.75 -7.79 -16.14
C GLU A 139 -21.37 -6.60 -16.89
N LYS A 140 -22.58 -6.18 -16.44
CA LYS A 140 -23.31 -5.05 -17.03
C LYS A 140 -22.50 -3.75 -16.79
N GLY A 141 -22.26 -3.00 -17.86
CA GLY A 141 -21.54 -1.71 -17.78
C GLY A 141 -20.01 -1.81 -17.83
N LEU A 142 -19.38 -2.97 -17.64
CA LEU A 142 -17.95 -3.09 -17.73
C LEU A 142 -17.44 -3.19 -19.16
N ARG A 143 -16.30 -2.53 -19.43
CA ARG A 143 -15.58 -2.56 -20.71
C ARG A 143 -14.22 -3.26 -20.61
N SER A 144 -13.77 -3.60 -19.41
CA SER A 144 -12.49 -4.28 -19.17
C SER A 144 -12.66 -5.42 -18.19
N GLU A 145 -11.90 -6.48 -18.39
CA GLU A 145 -11.82 -7.63 -17.49
C GLU A 145 -11.35 -7.18 -16.09
N GLN A 146 -11.92 -7.76 -15.02
CA GLN A 146 -11.57 -7.41 -13.65
C GLN A 146 -10.10 -7.69 -13.34
N ALA A 147 -9.54 -8.81 -13.85
CA ALA A 147 -8.12 -9.14 -13.68
C ALA A 147 -7.20 -8.09 -14.33
N LEU A 148 -7.57 -7.56 -15.50
CA LEU A 148 -6.83 -6.47 -16.13
C LEU A 148 -6.89 -5.19 -15.29
N LYS A 149 -8.06 -4.84 -14.73
CA LYS A 149 -8.20 -3.68 -13.84
C LYS A 149 -7.34 -3.79 -12.59
N LEU A 150 -7.32 -4.97 -11.96
CA LEU A 150 -6.47 -5.22 -10.79
C LEU A 150 -4.98 -5.10 -11.14
N ALA A 151 -4.55 -5.65 -12.29
CA ALA A 151 -3.18 -5.50 -12.75
C ALA A 151 -2.80 -4.02 -13.02
N LEU A 152 -3.72 -3.23 -13.58
CA LEU A 152 -3.53 -1.78 -13.78
C LEU A 152 -3.37 -1.05 -12.43
N ALA A 153 -4.24 -1.39 -11.47
CA ALA A 153 -4.21 -0.81 -10.13
C ALA A 153 -2.89 -1.16 -9.42
N GLU A 154 -2.48 -2.43 -9.47
CA GLU A 154 -1.24 -2.92 -8.86
C GLU A 154 -0.01 -2.23 -9.47
N MET A 155 0.11 -2.19 -10.79
CA MET A 155 1.22 -1.47 -11.44
C MET A 155 1.28 0.01 -11.01
N TYR A 156 0.13 0.66 -10.84
CA TYR A 156 0.08 2.04 -10.36
C TYR A 156 0.55 2.17 -8.92
N VAL A 157 0.09 1.28 -8.02
CA VAL A 157 0.52 1.22 -6.62
C VAL A 157 2.02 0.96 -6.52
N GLN A 158 2.56 0.07 -7.35
CA GLN A 158 4.00 -0.22 -7.41
C GLN A 158 4.83 0.94 -8.00
N GLY A 159 4.21 2.07 -8.29
CA GLY A 159 4.89 3.29 -8.71
C GLY A 159 5.23 3.33 -10.20
N VAL A 160 4.50 2.59 -11.02
CA VAL A 160 4.57 2.74 -12.48
C VAL A 160 3.69 3.91 -12.91
N SER A 161 4.24 4.88 -13.65
CA SER A 161 3.43 6.02 -14.10
C SER A 161 2.29 5.57 -15.01
N THR A 162 1.15 6.26 -14.96
CA THR A 162 -0.03 5.92 -15.79
C THR A 162 0.28 5.80 -17.27
N ARG A 163 1.22 6.62 -17.79
CA ARG A 163 1.68 6.54 -19.20
C ARG A 163 2.45 5.25 -19.47
N LYS A 164 3.33 4.83 -18.54
CA LYS A 164 4.06 3.56 -18.68
C LYS A 164 3.13 2.37 -18.53
N VAL A 165 2.17 2.43 -17.61
CA VAL A 165 1.12 1.40 -17.48
C VAL A 165 0.38 1.23 -18.79
N SER A 166 -0.07 2.32 -19.42
CA SER A 166 -0.72 2.28 -20.74
C SER A 166 0.15 1.61 -21.80
N ALA A 167 1.42 2.01 -21.89
CA ALA A 167 2.36 1.43 -22.86
C ALA A 167 2.63 -0.07 -22.62
N ILE A 168 2.77 -0.49 -21.34
CA ILE A 168 2.97 -1.90 -20.98
C ILE A 168 1.76 -2.73 -21.38
N VAL A 169 0.54 -2.25 -21.08
CA VAL A 169 -0.70 -2.97 -21.41
C VAL A 169 -0.91 -3.06 -22.91
N GLU A 170 -0.61 -2.00 -23.65
CA GLU A 170 -0.66 -2.02 -25.10
C GLU A 170 0.29 -3.07 -25.69
N GLN A 171 1.52 -3.17 -25.16
CA GLN A 171 2.48 -4.19 -25.59
C GLN A 171 2.10 -5.61 -25.18
N LEU A 172 1.53 -5.80 -23.98
CA LEU A 172 1.20 -7.13 -23.46
C LEU A 172 -0.10 -7.69 -24.00
N CYS A 173 -1.13 -6.85 -24.14
CA CYS A 173 -2.50 -7.29 -24.42
C CYS A 173 -3.07 -6.65 -25.69
N GLY A 174 -2.34 -5.74 -26.37
CA GLY A 174 -2.87 -4.98 -27.50
C GLY A 174 -4.05 -4.06 -27.14
N CYS A 175 -4.28 -3.82 -25.84
CA CYS A 175 -5.36 -2.96 -25.37
C CYS A 175 -4.87 -1.53 -25.19
N SER A 176 -5.53 -0.57 -25.84
CA SER A 176 -5.27 0.86 -25.61
C SER A 176 -5.99 1.30 -24.34
N VAL A 177 -5.23 1.59 -23.28
CA VAL A 177 -5.76 2.04 -21.99
C VAL A 177 -5.32 3.48 -21.72
N SER A 178 -6.28 4.36 -21.46
CA SER A 178 -5.99 5.77 -21.13
C SER A 178 -5.53 5.93 -19.67
N SER A 179 -4.80 7.02 -19.37
CA SER A 179 -4.43 7.36 -17.99
C SER A 179 -5.65 7.49 -17.06
N THR A 180 -6.80 7.91 -17.60
CA THR A 180 -8.06 7.97 -16.86
C THR A 180 -8.57 6.58 -16.49
N GLN A 181 -8.50 5.61 -17.40
CA GLN A 181 -8.89 4.22 -17.14
C GLN A 181 -7.96 3.56 -16.10
N VAL A 182 -6.65 3.84 -16.13
CA VAL A 182 -5.72 3.39 -15.09
C VAL A 182 -6.12 3.96 -13.73
N SER A 183 -6.43 5.27 -13.65
CA SER A 183 -6.87 5.91 -12.42
C SER A 183 -8.22 5.36 -11.92
N GLN A 184 -9.15 5.08 -12.82
CA GLN A 184 -10.44 4.43 -12.48
C GLN A 184 -10.24 2.97 -12.02
N GLY A 185 -9.32 2.24 -12.64
CA GLY A 185 -8.92 0.91 -12.19
C GLY A 185 -8.39 0.95 -10.75
N ALA A 186 -7.52 1.91 -10.43
CA ALA A 186 -7.01 2.09 -9.07
C ALA A 186 -8.13 2.47 -8.06
N ALA A 187 -9.21 3.12 -8.48
CA ALA A 187 -10.35 3.44 -7.61
C ALA A 187 -11.12 2.18 -7.12
N THR A 188 -10.94 1.04 -7.74
CA THR A 188 -11.52 -0.23 -7.25
C THR A 188 -10.95 -0.64 -5.89
N LEU A 189 -9.77 -0.16 -5.53
CA LEU A 189 -9.14 -0.38 -4.23
C LEU A 189 -9.74 0.47 -3.09
N ASP A 190 -10.56 1.49 -3.40
CA ASP A 190 -11.00 2.47 -2.40
C ASP A 190 -11.79 1.84 -1.25
N LEU A 191 -12.63 0.83 -1.50
CA LEU A 191 -13.41 0.15 -0.46
C LEU A 191 -12.51 -0.62 0.51
N GLU A 192 -11.54 -1.36 0.01
CA GLU A 192 -10.60 -2.14 0.83
C GLU A 192 -9.68 -1.21 1.62
N LEU A 193 -9.17 -0.17 0.97
CA LEU A 193 -8.34 0.83 1.64
C LEU A 193 -9.12 1.62 2.68
N GLN A 194 -10.41 1.87 2.45
CA GLN A 194 -11.28 2.50 3.44
C GLN A 194 -11.50 1.56 4.63
N ALA A 195 -11.76 0.27 4.39
CA ALA A 195 -11.88 -0.73 5.45
C ALA A 195 -10.59 -0.80 6.29
N TRP A 196 -9.41 -0.81 5.65
CA TRP A 196 -8.13 -0.76 6.34
C TRP A 196 -7.96 0.53 7.17
N ARG A 197 -8.26 1.71 6.60
CA ARG A 197 -8.17 2.99 7.33
C ARG A 197 -9.13 3.09 8.50
N SER A 198 -10.30 2.45 8.44
CA SER A 198 -11.34 2.50 9.47
C SER A 198 -11.31 1.30 10.43
N ARG A 199 -10.36 0.37 10.27
CA ARG A 199 -10.27 -0.81 11.12
C ARG A 199 -10.17 -0.45 12.60
N PRO A 200 -10.74 -1.28 13.52
CA PRO A 200 -10.59 -1.10 14.95
C PRO A 200 -9.10 -1.12 15.35
N LEU A 201 -8.77 -0.30 16.31
CA LEU A 201 -7.45 -0.28 16.94
C LEU A 201 -7.55 -0.93 18.33
N GLY A 202 -6.47 -0.89 19.08
CA GLY A 202 -6.39 -1.40 20.44
C GLY A 202 -5.38 -0.61 21.25
N ALA A 203 -4.73 -1.26 22.20
CA ALA A 203 -3.69 -0.65 23.01
C ALA A 203 -2.39 -0.48 22.21
N PHE A 204 -1.87 0.75 22.18
CA PHE A 204 -0.58 1.10 21.62
C PHE A 204 0.17 2.02 22.60
N PRO A 205 1.05 1.46 23.44
CA PRO A 205 1.83 2.24 24.40
C PRO A 205 2.64 3.35 23.78
N TYR A 206 3.18 3.15 22.58
CA TYR A 206 4.00 4.15 21.92
C TYR A 206 3.39 4.59 20.59
N LEU A 207 3.38 5.90 20.38
CA LEU A 207 3.00 6.52 19.11
C LEU A 207 4.18 7.27 18.51
N VAL A 208 4.31 7.18 17.19
CA VAL A 208 5.19 8.03 16.39
C VAL A 208 4.33 8.76 15.37
N LEU A 209 4.40 10.08 15.35
CA LEU A 209 3.61 10.93 14.45
C LEU A 209 4.55 11.73 13.55
N ASP A 210 4.21 11.81 12.28
CA ASP A 210 4.97 12.58 11.29
C ASP A 210 4.07 13.02 10.14
N ALA A 211 4.48 14.05 9.41
CA ALA A 211 3.80 14.50 8.22
C ALA A 211 4.76 14.63 7.05
N ARG A 212 4.20 14.51 5.86
CA ARG A 212 4.92 14.65 4.61
C ARG A 212 4.10 15.46 3.62
N TYR A 213 4.75 16.30 2.83
CA TYR A 213 4.11 17.10 1.79
C TYR A 213 4.25 16.49 0.41
N GLU A 214 3.14 16.51 -0.34
CA GLU A 214 3.05 16.11 -1.74
C GLU A 214 2.26 17.16 -2.54
N LYS A 215 2.57 17.29 -3.83
CA LYS A 215 1.87 18.25 -4.69
C LYS A 215 0.51 17.71 -5.15
N VAL A 216 -0.55 18.48 -4.85
CA VAL A 216 -1.95 18.13 -5.17
C VAL A 216 -2.58 19.28 -5.94
N ARG A 217 -3.39 18.96 -6.93
CA ARG A 217 -4.21 19.94 -7.65
C ARG A 217 -5.58 20.04 -6.99
N GLN A 218 -5.96 21.25 -6.64
CA GLN A 218 -7.29 21.54 -6.10
C GLN A 218 -7.80 22.86 -6.67
N GLY A 219 -9.03 22.87 -7.19
CA GLY A 219 -9.62 24.09 -7.78
C GLY A 219 -8.79 24.71 -8.91
N GLY A 220 -8.03 23.90 -9.66
CA GLY A 220 -7.11 24.38 -10.70
C GLY A 220 -5.75 24.85 -10.20
N GLN A 221 -5.55 25.01 -8.90
CA GLN A 221 -4.28 25.44 -8.27
C GLN A 221 -3.45 24.25 -7.81
N LEU A 222 -2.14 24.45 -7.73
CA LEU A 222 -1.18 23.50 -7.21
C LEU A 222 -0.87 23.84 -5.75
N LEU A 223 -1.26 22.95 -4.84
CA LEU A 223 -1.08 23.11 -3.41
C LEU A 223 -0.19 22.00 -2.84
N ASP A 224 0.39 22.26 -1.68
CA ASP A 224 1.09 21.26 -0.88
C ASP A 224 0.08 20.55 0.03
N GLY A 225 -0.23 19.29 -0.28
CA GLY A 225 -1.04 18.42 0.58
C GLY A 225 -0.18 17.76 1.65
N ALA A 226 -0.56 17.93 2.91
CA ALA A 226 0.08 17.27 4.04
C ALA A 226 -0.50 15.85 4.20
N VAL A 227 0.35 14.85 4.15
CA VAL A 227 0.04 13.44 4.46
C VAL A 227 0.42 13.21 5.92
N LEU A 228 -0.58 13.13 6.79
CA LEU A 228 -0.44 12.89 8.22
C LEU A 228 -0.40 11.39 8.47
N ILE A 229 0.61 10.89 9.20
CA ILE A 229 0.81 9.46 9.43
C ILE A 229 0.98 9.21 10.93
N ALA A 230 0.31 8.18 11.44
CA ALA A 230 0.48 7.66 12.79
C ALA A 230 0.95 6.21 12.75
N LEU A 231 2.05 5.94 13.42
CA LEU A 231 2.59 4.61 13.67
C LEU A 231 2.44 4.31 15.17
N GLY A 232 1.97 3.10 15.49
CA GLY A 232 1.92 2.59 16.86
C GLY A 232 2.87 1.42 17.08
N ILE A 233 3.27 1.22 18.34
CA ILE A 233 3.94 0.02 18.79
C ILE A 233 3.04 -0.62 19.83
N ASP A 234 2.62 -1.85 19.59
CA ASP A 234 1.68 -2.59 20.42
C ASP A 234 2.36 -3.16 21.71
N PRO A 235 1.60 -3.71 22.67
CA PRO A 235 2.15 -4.33 23.87
C PRO A 235 3.04 -5.55 23.60
N LYS A 236 2.99 -6.12 22.39
CA LYS A 236 3.87 -7.23 21.95
C LYS A 236 5.14 -6.71 21.26
N GLY A 237 5.30 -5.39 21.16
CA GLY A 237 6.44 -4.74 20.54
C GLY A 237 6.44 -4.74 19.01
N LYS A 238 5.31 -5.07 18.37
CA LYS A 238 5.14 -4.98 16.92
C LYS A 238 4.76 -3.57 16.51
N ARG A 239 5.20 -3.17 15.32
CA ARG A 239 4.81 -1.89 14.71
C ARG A 239 3.56 -2.06 13.87
N SER A 240 2.72 -1.05 13.84
CA SER A 240 1.59 -0.97 12.94
C SER A 240 1.35 0.48 12.48
N ILE A 241 0.94 0.67 11.26
CA ILE A 241 0.44 1.96 10.76
C ILE A 241 -0.99 2.12 11.26
N LEU A 242 -1.23 3.03 12.19
CA LEU A 242 -2.55 3.22 12.81
C LEU A 242 -3.51 3.99 11.91
N GLY A 243 -2.97 4.87 11.08
CA GLY A 243 -3.78 5.66 10.17
C GLY A 243 -2.97 6.58 9.28
N VAL A 244 -3.65 7.06 8.26
CA VAL A 244 -3.19 8.10 7.35
C VAL A 244 -4.33 9.04 7.02
N SER A 245 -4.03 10.33 6.90
CA SER A 245 -4.96 11.37 6.46
C SER A 245 -4.24 12.32 5.50
N VAL A 246 -4.97 12.87 4.56
CA VAL A 246 -4.48 13.94 3.68
C VAL A 246 -5.23 15.20 4.03
N ALA A 247 -4.51 16.30 4.19
CA ALA A 247 -5.04 17.62 4.48
C ALA A 247 -4.24 18.67 3.69
N LEU A 248 -4.80 19.89 3.53
CA LEU A 248 -4.10 20.96 2.80
C LEU A 248 -3.01 21.66 3.62
N SER A 249 -2.91 21.34 4.90
CA SER A 249 -1.89 21.90 5.79
C SER A 249 -1.75 21.05 7.05
N GLU A 250 -0.67 21.27 7.80
CA GLU A 250 -0.47 20.72 9.14
C GLU A 250 -1.09 21.59 10.24
N ALA A 251 -2.24 22.24 9.96
CA ALA A 251 -2.95 23.02 10.97
C ALA A 251 -3.43 22.12 12.10
N GLU A 252 -3.57 22.69 13.30
CA GLU A 252 -4.02 22.00 14.50
C GLU A 252 -5.34 21.24 14.28
N VAL A 253 -6.29 21.84 13.59
CA VAL A 253 -7.61 21.24 13.32
C VAL A 253 -7.49 19.90 12.58
N HIS A 254 -6.60 19.80 11.62
CA HIS A 254 -6.41 18.57 10.84
C HIS A 254 -5.74 17.47 11.68
N TRP A 255 -4.70 17.83 12.42
CA TRP A 255 -4.06 16.90 13.35
C TRP A 255 -5.01 16.46 14.47
N ARG A 256 -5.78 17.39 15.04
CA ARG A 256 -6.77 17.08 16.10
C ARG A 256 -7.83 16.12 15.60
N THR A 257 -8.43 16.39 14.44
CA THR A 257 -9.42 15.50 13.80
C THR A 257 -8.83 14.12 13.53
N PHE A 258 -7.60 14.07 13.03
CA PHE A 258 -6.90 12.80 12.76
C PHE A 258 -6.67 11.99 14.04
N LEU A 259 -6.13 12.59 15.10
CA LEU A 259 -5.86 11.92 16.37
C LEU A 259 -7.15 11.49 17.08
N GLN A 260 -8.20 12.31 17.08
CA GLN A 260 -9.52 11.95 17.60
C GLN A 260 -10.14 10.78 16.81
N GLY A 261 -9.96 10.75 15.49
CA GLY A 261 -10.38 9.62 14.66
C GLY A 261 -9.68 8.30 15.05
N LEU A 262 -8.40 8.34 15.46
CA LEU A 262 -7.72 7.17 16.00
C LEU A 262 -8.34 6.71 17.33
N GLN A 263 -8.67 7.63 18.24
CA GLN A 263 -9.34 7.32 19.51
C GLN A 263 -10.74 6.71 19.28
N GLN A 264 -11.52 7.29 18.37
CA GLN A 264 -12.85 6.76 18.00
C GLN A 264 -12.79 5.34 17.45
N ARG A 265 -11.67 4.97 16.83
CA ARG A 265 -11.39 3.61 16.36
C ARG A 265 -10.86 2.68 17.45
N GLY A 266 -10.81 3.12 18.70
CA GLY A 266 -10.40 2.33 19.86
C GLY A 266 -8.92 2.43 20.23
N LEU A 267 -8.16 3.41 19.71
CA LEU A 267 -6.79 3.66 20.18
C LEU A 267 -6.79 3.99 21.67
N CYS A 268 -6.11 3.19 22.47
CA CYS A 268 -6.01 3.35 23.92
C CYS A 268 -4.62 3.01 24.44
N GLY A 269 -4.38 3.26 25.74
CA GLY A 269 -3.15 2.88 26.44
C GLY A 269 -1.89 3.64 25.99
N VAL A 270 -2.02 4.82 25.38
CA VAL A 270 -0.88 5.62 24.92
C VAL A 270 -0.10 6.15 26.12
N GLN A 271 1.17 5.82 26.20
CA GLN A 271 2.06 6.19 27.30
C GLN A 271 3.21 7.10 26.86
N PHE A 272 3.52 7.15 25.56
CA PHE A 272 4.61 7.96 25.03
C PHE A 272 4.38 8.34 23.57
N VAL A 273 4.64 9.60 23.23
CA VAL A 273 4.50 10.11 21.86
C VAL A 273 5.81 10.68 21.36
N VAL A 274 6.23 10.29 20.17
CA VAL A 274 7.39 10.86 19.45
C VAL A 274 6.89 11.61 18.23
N SER A 275 7.34 12.85 18.05
CA SER A 275 7.02 13.61 16.83
C SER A 275 8.03 14.73 16.56
N ASP A 276 7.87 15.40 15.43
CA ASP A 276 8.44 16.74 15.24
C ASP A 276 7.67 17.80 16.07
N ALA A 277 8.19 19.01 16.10
CA ALA A 277 7.62 20.15 16.84
C ALA A 277 6.86 21.11 15.92
N HIS A 278 6.19 20.60 14.89
CA HIS A 278 5.28 21.44 14.12
C HIS A 278 4.17 21.99 15.04
N THR A 279 3.91 23.29 14.96
CA THR A 279 3.00 23.98 15.90
C THR A 279 1.60 23.36 15.95
N GLY A 280 1.02 23.04 14.80
CA GLY A 280 -0.30 22.41 14.71
C GLY A 280 -0.32 21.01 15.33
N LEU A 281 0.72 20.20 15.10
CA LEU A 281 0.84 18.88 15.71
C LEU A 281 1.02 18.97 17.23
N ALA A 282 1.87 19.89 17.69
CA ALA A 282 2.10 20.08 19.12
C ALA A 282 0.82 20.48 19.87
N ALA A 283 0.04 21.42 19.31
CA ALA A 283 -1.23 21.85 19.88
C ALA A 283 -2.28 20.72 19.88
N ALA A 284 -2.43 20.00 18.77
CA ALA A 284 -3.37 18.88 18.66
C ALA A 284 -3.01 17.74 19.64
N ARG A 285 -1.73 17.38 19.73
CA ARG A 285 -1.24 16.36 20.66
C ARG A 285 -1.56 16.75 22.12
N THR A 286 -1.27 17.99 22.50
CA THR A 286 -1.56 18.45 23.86
C THR A 286 -3.06 18.42 24.16
N ALA A 287 -3.90 18.72 23.20
CA ALA A 287 -5.35 18.66 23.34
C ALA A 287 -5.92 17.24 23.44
N VAL A 288 -5.33 16.28 22.70
CA VAL A 288 -5.86 14.89 22.63
C VAL A 288 -5.17 13.98 23.66
N PHE A 289 -3.90 14.21 23.97
CA PHE A 289 -3.10 13.44 24.91
C PHE A 289 -2.40 14.34 25.95
N PRO A 290 -3.14 15.06 26.81
CA PRO A 290 -2.58 16.12 27.67
C PRO A 290 -1.56 15.61 28.71
N SER A 291 -1.75 14.39 29.22
CA SER A 291 -0.89 13.79 30.26
C SER A 291 0.18 12.85 29.71
N VAL A 292 0.23 12.64 28.39
CA VAL A 292 1.18 11.71 27.80
C VAL A 292 2.53 12.40 27.56
N PRO A 293 3.65 11.84 28.09
CA PRO A 293 5.00 12.34 27.82
C PRO A 293 5.29 12.44 26.33
N TRP A 294 5.92 13.54 25.93
CA TRP A 294 6.27 13.82 24.55
C TRP A 294 7.78 13.92 24.37
N GLN A 295 8.26 13.23 23.36
CA GLN A 295 9.62 13.29 22.88
C GLN A 295 9.65 14.01 21.54
N ARG A 296 10.32 15.16 21.49
CA ARG A 296 10.66 15.77 20.22
C ARG A 296 11.75 14.95 19.54
N CYS A 297 11.60 14.66 18.25
CA CYS A 297 12.57 13.91 17.47
C CYS A 297 13.96 14.55 17.55
N GLN A 298 14.93 13.82 18.09
CA GLN A 298 16.30 14.31 18.28
C GLN A 298 17.00 14.63 16.96
N PHE A 299 16.65 13.91 15.87
CA PHE A 299 17.17 14.20 14.55
C PHE A 299 16.70 15.57 14.04
N HIS A 300 15.41 15.87 14.15
CA HIS A 300 14.85 17.17 13.76
C HIS A 300 15.36 18.30 14.67
N LEU A 301 15.52 18.04 15.98
CA LEU A 301 16.18 19.00 16.87
C LEU A 301 17.58 19.35 16.38
N GLN A 302 18.40 18.33 16.07
CA GLN A 302 19.75 18.56 15.58
C GLN A 302 19.77 19.29 14.22
N GLN A 303 18.85 18.95 13.34
CA GLN A 303 18.71 19.62 12.03
C GLN A 303 18.28 21.08 12.20
N ASN A 304 17.30 21.35 13.06
CA ASN A 304 16.79 22.69 13.30
C ASN A 304 17.86 23.60 13.95
N ALA A 305 18.70 23.06 14.81
CA ALA A 305 19.83 23.80 15.40
C ALA A 305 20.79 24.36 14.34
N GLN A 306 20.94 23.68 13.19
CA GLN A 306 21.84 24.10 12.11
C GLN A 306 21.47 25.45 11.48
N ALA A 307 20.21 25.89 11.61
CA ALA A 307 19.75 27.20 11.13
C ALA A 307 20.32 28.35 11.99
N PHE A 308 20.75 28.07 13.23
CA PHE A 308 21.28 29.04 14.17
C PHE A 308 22.82 29.04 14.26
N VAL A 309 23.47 28.13 13.49
CA VAL A 309 24.94 28.05 13.45
C VAL A 309 25.49 29.18 12.58
N PRO A 310 26.34 30.08 13.11
CA PRO A 310 26.79 31.28 12.38
C PRO A 310 27.63 30.97 11.14
N ARG A 311 28.42 29.89 11.19
CA ARG A 311 29.37 29.51 10.13
C ARG A 311 29.20 28.05 9.73
N LEU A 312 29.27 27.77 8.44
CA LEU A 312 29.10 26.42 7.89
C LEU A 312 30.13 25.41 8.41
N ASP A 313 31.38 25.86 8.60
CA ASP A 313 32.47 25.02 9.11
C ASP A 313 32.25 24.56 10.57
N GLN A 314 31.44 25.29 11.35
CA GLN A 314 31.10 24.94 12.74
C GLN A 314 29.95 23.92 12.86
N ARG A 315 29.22 23.64 11.79
CA ARG A 315 28.04 22.76 11.83
C ARG A 315 28.34 21.36 12.35
N ALA A 316 29.47 20.78 11.97
CA ALA A 316 29.87 19.45 12.42
C ALA A 316 30.14 19.42 13.95
N MET A 317 30.81 20.46 14.47
CA MET A 317 31.15 20.61 15.87
C MET A 317 29.89 20.82 16.74
N VAL A 318 28.97 21.68 16.27
CA VAL A 318 27.67 21.89 16.94
C VAL A 318 26.84 20.61 16.95
N ALA A 319 26.81 19.88 15.83
CA ALA A 319 26.11 18.59 15.76
C ALA A 319 26.70 17.57 16.75
N GLU A 320 28.03 17.54 16.92
CA GLU A 320 28.70 16.67 17.89
C GLU A 320 28.37 17.07 19.33
N ALA A 321 28.40 18.37 19.62
CA ALA A 321 28.02 18.88 20.93
C ALA A 321 26.58 18.52 21.33
N ILE A 322 25.61 18.65 20.37
CA ILE A 322 24.22 18.23 20.61
C ILE A 322 24.13 16.71 20.78
N ARG A 323 24.85 15.93 19.97
CA ARG A 323 24.89 14.47 20.13
C ARG A 323 25.42 14.05 21.49
N SER A 324 26.42 14.75 22.04
CA SER A 324 26.95 14.44 23.37
C SER A 324 25.91 14.59 24.47
N VAL A 325 24.98 15.56 24.35
CA VAL A 325 23.83 15.69 25.28
C VAL A 325 22.91 14.49 25.18
N PHE A 326 22.53 14.10 23.94
CA PHE A 326 21.58 13.01 23.72
C PHE A 326 22.15 11.60 23.96
N SER A 327 23.48 11.48 24.00
CA SER A 327 24.19 10.22 24.27
C SER A 327 24.59 10.06 25.75
N SER A 328 24.14 10.93 26.60
CA SER A 328 24.37 10.84 28.07
C SER A 328 23.73 9.55 28.62
N PRO A 329 24.29 8.99 29.74
CA PRO A 329 23.78 7.74 30.29
C PRO A 329 22.39 7.85 30.92
N ASP A 330 22.07 9.02 31.49
CA ASP A 330 20.81 9.30 32.15
C ASP A 330 20.38 10.76 31.97
N ARG A 331 19.16 11.08 32.38
CA ARG A 331 18.60 12.43 32.27
C ARG A 331 19.38 13.48 33.06
N PRO A 332 19.79 13.27 34.33
CA PRO A 332 20.60 14.24 35.05
C PRO A 332 21.94 14.55 34.39
N ALA A 333 22.60 13.54 33.81
CA ALA A 333 23.85 13.75 33.06
C ALA A 333 23.58 14.52 31.74
N ALA A 334 22.48 14.25 31.06
CA ALA A 334 22.07 14.98 29.85
C ALA A 334 21.78 16.46 30.16
N GLU A 335 21.11 16.74 31.26
CA GLU A 335 20.81 18.11 31.69
C GLU A 335 22.07 18.87 32.11
N ARG A 336 23.03 18.23 32.80
CA ARG A 336 24.35 18.83 33.08
C ARG A 336 25.11 19.12 31.79
N ARG A 337 25.18 18.14 30.90
CA ARG A 337 25.86 18.29 29.62
C ARG A 337 25.23 19.37 28.75
N LEU A 338 23.90 19.50 28.76
CA LEU A 338 23.20 20.58 28.08
C LEU A 338 23.63 21.95 28.58
N LYS A 339 23.72 22.16 29.90
CA LYS A 339 24.18 23.42 30.48
C LYS A 339 25.61 23.77 30.06
N GLU A 340 26.51 22.77 30.03
CA GLU A 340 27.88 22.95 29.53
C GLU A 340 27.90 23.38 28.07
N VAL A 341 27.13 22.70 27.21
CA VAL A 341 27.07 23.02 25.77
C VAL A 341 26.44 24.39 25.53
N VAL A 342 25.39 24.76 26.25
CA VAL A 342 24.77 26.11 26.20
C VAL A 342 25.80 27.18 26.59
N ALA A 343 26.54 27.00 27.69
CA ALA A 343 27.58 27.93 28.15
C ALA A 343 28.72 28.05 27.14
N LEU A 344 29.15 26.94 26.48
CA LEU A 344 30.21 26.94 25.49
C LEU A 344 29.90 27.88 24.30
N TYR A 345 28.63 27.96 23.89
CA TYR A 345 28.21 28.78 22.75
C TYR A 345 27.64 30.15 23.15
N ALA A 346 27.53 30.47 24.43
CA ALA A 346 26.92 31.71 24.93
C ALA A 346 27.56 32.98 24.34
N GLN A 347 28.89 32.99 24.22
CA GLN A 347 29.66 34.13 23.67
C GLN A 347 29.79 34.08 22.16
N SER A 348 30.12 32.91 21.60
CA SER A 348 30.45 32.74 20.17
C SER A 348 29.22 32.63 19.25
N ALA A 349 28.08 32.14 19.76
CA ALA A 349 26.84 31.94 19.03
C ALA A 349 25.61 32.12 19.97
N PRO A 350 25.33 33.33 20.46
CA PRO A 350 24.29 33.56 21.50
C PRO A 350 22.89 33.14 21.03
N LYS A 351 22.55 33.31 19.75
CA LYS A 351 21.27 32.85 19.18
C LYS A 351 21.13 31.33 19.25
N LEU A 352 22.21 30.60 18.92
CA LEU A 352 22.25 29.14 19.00
C LEU A 352 22.14 28.68 20.46
N SER A 353 22.90 29.32 21.37
CA SER A 353 22.87 29.02 22.82
C SER A 353 21.45 29.16 23.38
N ALA A 354 20.78 30.28 23.16
CA ALA A 354 19.40 30.53 23.62
C ALA A 354 18.42 29.53 22.99
N TRP A 355 18.61 29.19 21.68
CA TRP A 355 17.77 28.20 21.03
C TRP A 355 17.97 26.80 21.64
N MET A 356 19.20 26.39 21.91
CA MET A 356 19.50 25.09 22.54
C MET A 356 18.90 24.99 23.93
N GLU A 357 19.06 26.02 24.77
CA GLU A 357 18.50 26.08 26.12
C GLU A 357 16.98 25.87 26.15
N THR A 358 16.26 26.48 25.18
CA THR A 358 14.80 26.39 25.11
C THR A 358 14.32 25.06 24.49
N ASN A 359 15.02 24.53 23.47
CA ASN A 359 14.50 23.46 22.62
C ASN A 359 15.06 22.07 22.96
N LEU A 360 16.33 21.93 23.33
CA LEU A 360 16.94 20.63 23.58
C LEU A 360 16.31 19.84 24.75
N PRO A 361 15.78 20.46 25.81
CA PRO A 361 15.06 19.74 26.87
C PRO A 361 13.90 18.90 26.38
N GLN A 362 13.22 19.32 25.27
CA GLN A 362 12.12 18.60 24.64
C GLN A 362 12.58 17.26 24.03
N GLY A 363 13.89 17.07 23.80
CA GLY A 363 14.51 15.85 23.31
C GLY A 363 14.97 14.88 24.40
N LEU A 364 14.69 15.15 25.68
CA LEU A 364 15.18 14.37 26.82
C LEU A 364 14.11 13.47 27.46
N ALA A 365 12.86 13.54 27.02
CA ALA A 365 11.77 12.73 27.58
C ALA A 365 12.05 11.21 27.46
N VAL A 366 12.79 10.81 26.44
CA VAL A 366 13.16 9.42 26.15
C VAL A 366 13.93 8.75 27.30
N PHE A 367 14.63 9.52 28.14
CA PHE A 367 15.36 8.98 29.31
C PHE A 367 14.43 8.41 30.39
N ALA A 368 13.14 8.70 30.36
CA ALA A 368 12.14 8.08 31.24
C ALA A 368 11.77 6.64 30.79
N LEU A 369 12.15 6.23 29.59
CA LEU A 369 11.86 4.91 29.07
C LEU A 369 12.95 3.88 29.45
N PRO A 370 12.62 2.57 29.47
CA PRO A 370 13.60 1.51 29.61
C PRO A 370 14.75 1.66 28.60
N LEU A 371 15.98 1.40 29.00
CA LEU A 371 17.19 1.61 28.18
C LEU A 371 17.09 0.93 26.80
N ALA A 372 16.50 -0.28 26.76
CA ALA A 372 16.28 -1.02 25.50
C ALA A 372 15.37 -0.27 24.52
N HIS A 373 14.46 0.59 24.99
CA HIS A 373 13.52 1.34 24.16
C HIS A 373 14.08 2.69 23.71
N GLN A 374 14.95 3.31 24.51
CA GLN A 374 15.44 4.67 24.27
C GLN A 374 16.01 4.84 22.86
N ARG A 375 16.81 3.89 22.39
CA ARG A 375 17.43 3.95 21.04
C ARG A 375 16.41 4.07 19.91
N ARG A 376 15.24 3.43 20.05
CA ARG A 376 14.18 3.41 19.03
C ARG A 376 13.23 4.59 19.17
N MET A 377 13.03 5.08 20.39
CA MET A 377 12.02 6.09 20.70
C MET A 377 12.59 7.52 20.79
N ARG A 378 13.89 7.72 20.53
CA ARG A 378 14.51 9.06 20.51
C ARG A 378 14.23 9.84 19.23
N THR A 379 13.83 9.15 18.15
CA THR A 379 13.60 9.74 16.83
C THR A 379 12.36 9.16 16.15
N SER A 380 11.83 9.87 15.16
CA SER A 380 10.79 9.40 14.24
C SER A 380 11.33 8.52 13.11
N ASN A 381 12.54 7.97 13.23
CA ASN A 381 13.26 7.23 12.17
C ASN A 381 12.43 6.06 11.59
N ALA A 382 11.54 5.45 12.39
CA ALA A 382 10.62 4.43 11.86
C ALA A 382 9.71 4.99 10.77
N LEU A 383 9.15 6.21 10.96
CA LEU A 383 8.34 6.92 9.96
C LEU A 383 9.19 7.57 8.87
N GLU A 384 10.41 8.00 9.18
CA GLU A 384 11.32 8.55 8.14
C GLU A 384 11.60 7.52 7.05
N ARG A 385 11.78 6.23 7.39
CA ARG A 385 11.92 5.14 6.41
C ARG A 385 10.66 4.93 5.59
N VAL A 386 9.49 4.98 6.23
CA VAL A 386 8.19 4.93 5.54
C VAL A 386 8.07 6.12 4.58
N ASN A 387 8.41 7.32 5.03
CA ASN A 387 8.41 8.52 4.21
C ASN A 387 9.38 8.47 3.03
N GLN A 388 10.54 7.80 3.18
CA GLN A 388 11.47 7.57 2.07
C GLN A 388 10.85 6.63 1.02
N GLU A 389 10.18 5.56 1.44
CA GLU A 389 9.49 4.65 0.51
C GLU A 389 8.30 5.34 -0.15
N LEU A 390 7.49 6.07 0.60
CA LEU A 390 6.44 6.90 0.03
C LEU A 390 7.01 7.86 -1.02
N LYS A 391 8.12 8.56 -0.70
CA LYS A 391 8.80 9.48 -1.64
C LYS A 391 9.23 8.78 -2.92
N ARG A 392 9.75 7.58 -2.80
CA ARG A 392 10.21 6.79 -3.94
C ARG A 392 9.05 6.50 -4.90
N ARG A 393 7.88 6.13 -4.36
CA ARG A 393 6.67 5.78 -5.11
C ARG A 393 5.90 7.01 -5.60
N THR A 394 5.69 8.02 -4.75
CA THR A 394 4.96 9.24 -5.11
C THR A 394 5.69 10.11 -6.12
N ARG A 395 7.05 10.08 -6.11
CA ARG A 395 7.88 10.84 -7.08
C ARG A 395 7.56 10.51 -8.53
N VAL A 396 7.09 9.31 -8.83
CA VAL A 396 6.69 8.90 -10.19
C VAL A 396 5.41 9.61 -10.62
N ALA A 397 4.48 9.84 -9.69
CA ALA A 397 3.26 10.57 -9.95
C ALA A 397 3.50 12.08 -10.13
N SER A 398 4.55 12.63 -9.50
CA SER A 398 4.97 14.05 -9.50
C SER A 398 3.89 15.03 -9.03
N LEU A 399 2.64 14.83 -9.42
CA LEU A 399 1.48 15.66 -9.14
C LEU A 399 0.23 14.80 -9.04
N PHE A 400 -0.50 14.94 -7.95
CA PHE A 400 -1.78 14.25 -7.76
C PHE A 400 -2.92 15.12 -8.27
N PRO A 401 -3.89 14.54 -9.04
CA PRO A 401 -5.02 15.28 -9.59
C PRO A 401 -5.98 15.78 -8.51
N ASN A 402 -6.02 15.15 -7.34
CA ASN A 402 -6.83 15.50 -6.17
C ASN A 402 -6.33 14.78 -4.91
N GLU A 403 -6.86 15.20 -3.75
CA GLU A 403 -6.55 14.60 -2.44
C GLU A 403 -6.93 13.11 -2.37
N ALA A 404 -8.04 12.71 -2.96
CA ALA A 404 -8.48 11.30 -2.96
C ALA A 404 -7.47 10.39 -3.66
N SER A 405 -6.87 10.84 -4.76
CA SER A 405 -5.81 10.08 -5.46
C SER A 405 -4.53 9.97 -4.64
N LEU A 406 -4.15 11.04 -3.91
CA LEU A 406 -3.02 11.02 -2.99
C LEU A 406 -3.31 10.07 -1.83
N LEU A 407 -4.49 10.18 -1.19
CA LEU A 407 -4.90 9.33 -0.09
C LEU A 407 -4.96 7.85 -0.50
N ARG A 408 -5.43 7.54 -1.71
CA ARG A 408 -5.47 6.17 -2.24
C ARG A 408 -4.08 5.59 -2.34
N LEU A 409 -3.16 6.25 -3.05
CA LEU A 409 -1.80 5.74 -3.24
C LEU A 409 -1.07 5.60 -1.90
N THR A 410 -1.13 6.61 -1.04
CA THR A 410 -0.48 6.55 0.27
C THR A 410 -1.08 5.47 1.17
N SER A 411 -2.42 5.28 1.15
CA SER A 411 -3.07 4.20 1.88
C SER A 411 -2.64 2.82 1.40
N ALA A 412 -2.57 2.60 0.07
CA ALA A 412 -2.14 1.32 -0.50
C ALA A 412 -0.70 0.97 -0.10
N LEU A 413 0.22 1.93 -0.21
CA LEU A 413 1.62 1.75 0.19
C LEU A 413 1.77 1.50 1.70
N LEU A 414 1.03 2.23 2.52
CA LEU A 414 1.08 2.06 3.97
C LEU A 414 0.45 0.75 4.43
N ASN A 415 -0.58 0.27 3.74
CA ASN A 415 -1.16 -1.05 3.99
C ASN A 415 -0.16 -2.17 3.66
N GLU A 416 0.52 -2.09 2.51
CA GLU A 416 1.58 -3.03 2.13
C GLU A 416 2.70 -3.09 3.19
N ILE A 417 3.17 -1.93 3.67
CA ILE A 417 4.18 -1.82 4.72
C ILE A 417 3.66 -2.38 6.05
N ASP A 418 2.40 -2.13 6.39
CA ASP A 418 1.77 -2.63 7.62
C ASP A 418 1.70 -4.16 7.62
N ASP A 419 1.28 -4.77 6.51
CA ASP A 419 1.23 -6.22 6.31
C ASP A 419 2.63 -6.87 6.42
N GLU A 420 3.64 -6.28 5.80
CA GLU A 420 5.03 -6.73 5.96
C GLU A 420 5.47 -6.72 7.43
N TRP A 421 5.08 -5.69 8.19
CA TRP A 421 5.46 -5.57 9.60
C TRP A 421 4.75 -6.57 10.50
N GLN A 422 3.54 -7.02 10.16
CA GLN A 422 2.83 -8.07 10.91
C GLN A 422 3.58 -9.41 10.88
N THR A 423 4.28 -9.71 9.78
CA THR A 423 5.07 -10.92 9.61
C THR A 423 6.54 -10.76 10.04
N ALA A 424 6.99 -9.52 10.23
CA ALA A 424 8.37 -9.20 10.58
C ALA A 424 8.71 -9.52 12.06
N LYS A 425 10.01 -9.46 12.38
CA LYS A 425 10.52 -9.57 13.76
C LYS A 425 9.97 -8.44 14.64
N VAL A 426 9.82 -8.74 15.93
CA VAL A 426 9.46 -7.76 16.97
C VAL A 426 10.38 -6.54 16.91
N TYR A 427 9.79 -5.34 16.97
CA TYR A 427 10.52 -4.08 16.86
C TYR A 427 11.13 -3.62 18.18
N LEU A 428 10.36 -3.80 19.28
CA LEU A 428 10.80 -3.56 20.66
C LEU A 428 10.51 -4.78 21.52
N ASN A 429 11.40 -5.10 22.46
CA ASN A 429 11.08 -6.06 23.52
C ASN A 429 10.33 -5.33 24.63
N MET A 430 9.06 -5.70 24.86
CA MET A 430 8.16 -5.06 25.81
C MET A 430 8.08 -5.79 27.17
N ASP A 431 8.88 -6.85 27.39
CA ASP A 431 8.79 -7.70 28.60
C ASP A 431 8.96 -6.92 29.92
N ASN A 432 9.71 -5.81 29.91
CA ASN A 432 9.95 -4.95 31.07
C ASN A 432 9.13 -3.64 31.04
N HIS A 433 8.11 -3.56 30.19
CA HIS A 433 7.28 -2.36 30.12
C HIS A 433 6.06 -2.53 31.03
N PRO A 434 5.74 -1.56 31.91
CA PRO A 434 4.51 -1.61 32.71
C PRO A 434 3.31 -1.74 31.76
N GLN A 435 2.54 -2.82 31.93
CA GLN A 435 1.32 -3.05 31.16
C GLN A 435 0.34 -1.92 31.47
N PRO A 436 -0.40 -1.40 30.45
CA PRO A 436 -1.46 -0.47 30.74
C PRO A 436 -2.47 -1.16 31.65
N SER A 437 -2.79 -0.57 32.78
CA SER A 437 -3.94 -0.97 33.59
C SER A 437 -5.20 -0.84 32.69
N VAL A 438 -5.90 -1.96 32.51
CA VAL A 438 -7.14 -2.08 31.75
C VAL A 438 -8.23 -1.26 32.41
#